data_9bbbd1c139bed3b3aa06530adc78897f
#
_entry.id   9bbbd1c139bed3b3aa06530adc78897f
#
_cell.length_a   1.000
_cell.length_b   1.000
_cell.length_c   1.000
_cell.angle_alpha   90.00
_cell.angle_beta   90.00
_cell.angle_gamma   90.00
#
_symmetry.space_group_name_H-M   'P 1'
#
loop_
_entity.id
_entity.type
_entity.pdbx_description
1 polymer ?
#
loop_
_entity_poly.entity_id
_entity_poly.type
_entity_poly.pdbx_seq_one_letter_code
_entity_poly.pdbx_strand_id
1 'polypeptide(L)'
;PLLPTLKELGFQAEERLSQSRLTLRVGGRENTFYLFGGRDESSAAVIQGITLAGALLDEAALMPRSFVEQACARCSVEGSRLWFSCNPEGPGHWFYQEWVQKAGERNALYLHFTMEDNPGLSPQVRERYRTMFQGTFYRRFVLGEWTAAAGLVYDFFAREMVCEPPEGRAAEWYISCDYGTVNPTSMGLWGRWGEAWYRVEEFYYDSRREGRQK
;
A
#
# COMPACT_ATOMS: atom_id res chain seq x y z
N PRO A 1 1.12 20.61 -17.14
CA PRO A 1 1.85 21.64 -16.39
C PRO A 1 3.37 21.41 -16.36
N LEU A 2 3.85 20.15 -16.28
CA LEU A 2 5.29 19.85 -16.15
C LEU A 2 6.12 20.21 -17.40
N LEU A 3 5.64 19.93 -18.60
CA LEU A 3 6.40 20.16 -19.83
C LEU A 3 6.78 21.63 -20.08
N PRO A 4 5.90 22.62 -19.87
CA PRO A 4 6.29 24.03 -19.95
C PRO A 4 7.44 24.39 -19.02
N THR A 5 7.35 23.99 -17.74
CA THR A 5 8.39 24.22 -16.73
C THR A 5 9.73 23.57 -17.14
N LEU A 6 9.71 22.34 -17.66
CA LEU A 6 10.93 21.70 -18.15
C LEU A 6 11.57 22.45 -19.32
N LYS A 7 10.76 22.99 -20.24
CA LYS A 7 11.25 23.82 -21.34
C LYS A 7 11.86 25.12 -20.86
N GLU A 8 11.24 25.79 -19.88
CA GLU A 8 11.78 26.99 -19.24
C GLU A 8 13.13 26.72 -18.57
N LEU A 9 13.33 25.51 -18.02
CA LEU A 9 14.60 25.05 -17.46
C LEU A 9 15.62 24.57 -18.50
N GLY A 10 15.34 24.75 -19.80
CA GLY A 10 16.26 24.42 -20.88
C GLY A 10 16.22 22.96 -21.34
N PHE A 11 15.24 22.16 -20.91
CA PHE A 11 15.08 20.80 -21.40
C PHE A 11 14.37 20.79 -22.75
N GLN A 12 14.88 19.96 -23.66
CA GLN A 12 14.13 19.53 -24.83
C GLN A 12 13.30 18.29 -24.44
N ALA A 13 11.99 18.35 -24.56
CA ALA A 13 11.08 17.30 -24.20
C ALA A 13 10.37 16.74 -25.43
N GLU A 14 10.46 15.42 -25.64
CA GLU A 14 9.75 14.68 -26.66
C GLU A 14 8.81 13.67 -26.00
N GLU A 15 7.51 13.84 -26.19
CA GLU A 15 6.47 12.99 -25.63
C GLU A 15 5.92 12.05 -26.69
N ARG A 16 5.85 10.77 -26.39
CA ARG A 16 5.26 9.73 -27.23
C ARG A 16 4.17 8.99 -26.44
N LEU A 17 2.97 9.56 -26.43
CA LEU A 17 1.82 9.06 -25.65
C LEU A 17 1.47 7.61 -26.00
N SER A 18 1.52 7.23 -27.29
CA SER A 18 1.24 5.86 -27.72
C SER A 18 2.23 4.82 -27.19
N GLN A 19 3.40 5.25 -26.73
CA GLN A 19 4.44 4.40 -26.13
C GLN A 19 4.60 4.62 -24.64
N SER A 20 3.74 5.44 -24.02
CA SER A 20 3.86 5.84 -22.61
C SER A 20 5.28 6.30 -22.27
N ARG A 21 5.89 7.13 -23.15
CA ARG A 21 7.29 7.50 -23.05
C ARG A 21 7.48 9.01 -23.16
N LEU A 22 8.35 9.53 -22.28
CA LEU A 22 8.85 10.90 -22.32
C LEU A 22 10.38 10.86 -22.42
N THR A 23 10.95 11.51 -23.43
CA THR A 23 12.40 11.67 -23.56
C THR A 23 12.78 13.12 -23.25
N LEU A 24 13.73 13.30 -22.36
CA LEU A 24 14.28 14.61 -21.98
C LEU A 24 15.73 14.71 -22.36
N ARG A 25 16.12 15.84 -23.00
CA ARG A 25 17.49 16.15 -23.38
C ARG A 25 17.92 17.48 -22.80
N VAL A 26 19.10 17.51 -22.19
CA VAL A 26 19.73 18.73 -21.69
C VAL A 26 21.24 18.54 -21.60
N GLY A 27 22.02 19.53 -22.02
CA GLY A 27 23.49 19.53 -21.89
C GLY A 27 24.18 18.31 -22.51
N GLY A 28 23.67 17.81 -23.65
CA GLY A 28 24.20 16.61 -24.32
C GLY A 28 23.82 15.28 -23.67
N ARG A 29 23.01 15.29 -22.63
CA ARG A 29 22.49 14.06 -21.97
C ARG A 29 21.06 13.80 -22.41
N GLU A 30 20.71 12.54 -22.55
CA GLU A 30 19.36 12.08 -22.82
C GLU A 30 18.90 11.07 -21.77
N ASN A 31 17.69 11.25 -21.27
CA ASN A 31 17.02 10.28 -20.41
C ASN A 31 15.63 9.97 -20.94
N THR A 32 15.27 8.70 -20.93
CA THR A 32 13.94 8.23 -21.30
C THR A 32 13.18 7.80 -20.04
N PHE A 33 11.99 8.34 -19.89
CA PHE A 33 11.05 8.00 -18.82
C PHE A 33 9.90 7.19 -19.41
N TYR A 34 9.60 6.07 -18.79
CA TYR A 34 8.43 5.26 -19.10
C TYR A 34 7.35 5.52 -18.07
N LEU A 35 6.10 5.62 -18.52
CA LEU A 35 4.94 5.89 -17.68
C LEU A 35 4.04 4.66 -17.70
N PHE A 36 4.00 3.93 -16.61
CA PHE A 36 3.21 2.70 -16.46
C PHE A 36 2.14 2.85 -15.41
N GLY A 37 1.00 2.20 -15.60
CA GLY A 37 0.00 2.02 -14.57
C GLY A 37 0.29 0.75 -13.76
N GLY A 38 0.22 0.82 -12.44
CA GLY A 38 0.36 -0.32 -11.52
C GLY A 38 -0.97 -0.65 -10.84
N ARG A 39 -2.05 -0.91 -11.60
CA ARG A 39 -3.40 -1.03 -11.07
C ARG A 39 -3.71 -2.42 -10.51
N ASP A 40 -3.20 -3.45 -11.13
CA ASP A 40 -3.52 -4.86 -10.84
C ASP A 40 -2.29 -5.76 -11.00
N GLU A 41 -2.43 -7.02 -10.63
CA GLU A 41 -1.35 -8.02 -10.69
C GLU A 41 -0.79 -8.22 -12.11
N SER A 42 -1.60 -8.02 -13.16
CA SER A 42 -1.15 -8.14 -14.55
C SER A 42 -0.20 -7.02 -14.96
N SER A 43 -0.25 -5.89 -14.25
CA SER A 43 0.61 -4.73 -14.50
C SER A 43 2.10 -5.07 -14.35
N ALA A 44 2.46 -6.04 -13.52
CA ALA A 44 3.84 -6.49 -13.34
C ALA A 44 4.46 -7.02 -14.64
N ALA A 45 3.66 -7.61 -15.53
CA ALA A 45 4.13 -8.14 -16.82
C ALA A 45 4.58 -7.02 -17.78
N VAL A 46 3.98 -5.82 -17.67
CA VAL A 46 4.25 -4.70 -18.59
C VAL A 46 5.69 -4.17 -18.45
N ILE A 47 6.28 -4.32 -17.26
CA ILE A 47 7.64 -3.87 -16.97
C ILE A 47 8.68 -5.00 -17.03
N GLN A 48 8.28 -6.19 -17.46
CA GLN A 48 9.23 -7.29 -17.66
C GLN A 48 10.17 -6.99 -18.84
N GLY A 49 11.43 -7.39 -18.68
CA GLY A 49 12.44 -7.26 -19.75
C GLY A 49 13.07 -5.88 -19.91
N ILE A 50 12.63 -4.85 -19.17
CA ILE A 50 13.28 -3.55 -19.17
C ILE A 50 14.34 -3.45 -18.06
N THR A 51 15.36 -2.63 -18.29
CA THR A 51 16.37 -2.27 -17.29
C THR A 51 16.25 -0.79 -17.00
N LEU A 52 16.17 -0.44 -15.70
CA LEU A 52 15.92 0.92 -15.25
C LEU A 52 17.09 1.47 -14.43
N ALA A 53 17.39 2.74 -14.64
CA ALA A 53 18.33 3.51 -13.82
C ALA A 53 17.64 4.08 -12.55
N GLY A 54 16.34 3.95 -12.44
CA GLY A 54 15.53 4.31 -11.28
C GLY A 54 14.05 4.18 -11.54
N ALA A 55 13.26 4.18 -10.47
CA ALA A 55 11.80 4.17 -10.55
C ALA A 55 11.21 5.08 -9.49
N LEU A 56 10.19 5.84 -9.86
CA LEU A 56 9.30 6.57 -8.97
C LEU A 56 7.95 5.84 -8.97
N LEU A 57 7.53 5.34 -7.82
CA LEU A 57 6.25 4.71 -7.62
C LEU A 57 5.36 5.64 -6.79
N ASP A 58 4.44 6.29 -7.49
CA ASP A 58 3.48 7.20 -6.88
C ASP A 58 2.28 6.41 -6.37
N GLU A 59 1.80 6.69 -5.17
CA GLU A 59 0.76 5.92 -4.48
C GLU A 59 1.15 4.44 -4.27
N ALA A 60 2.41 4.17 -3.91
CA ALA A 60 2.97 2.82 -3.82
C ALA A 60 2.18 1.87 -2.91
N ALA A 61 1.52 2.39 -1.87
CA ALA A 61 0.67 1.58 -0.99
C ALA A 61 -0.60 1.05 -1.68
N LEU A 62 -1.05 1.68 -2.77
CA LEU A 62 -2.21 1.21 -3.54
C LEU A 62 -1.84 0.23 -4.66
N MET A 63 -0.54 0.08 -4.93
CA MET A 63 -0.07 -0.82 -5.98
C MET A 63 -0.01 -2.27 -5.48
N PRO A 64 -0.23 -3.25 -6.38
CA PRO A 64 0.04 -4.65 -6.08
C PRO A 64 1.50 -4.84 -5.66
N ARG A 65 1.73 -5.65 -4.63
CA ARG A 65 3.08 -5.95 -4.14
C ARG A 65 3.99 -6.49 -5.24
N SER A 66 3.47 -7.38 -6.10
CA SER A 66 4.16 -7.95 -7.24
C SER A 66 4.69 -6.90 -8.22
N PHE A 67 3.90 -5.85 -8.48
CA PHE A 67 4.31 -4.74 -9.35
C PHE A 67 5.47 -3.94 -8.73
N VAL A 68 5.37 -3.60 -7.46
CA VAL A 68 6.42 -2.86 -6.75
C VAL A 68 7.72 -3.66 -6.69
N GLU A 69 7.64 -4.96 -6.33
CA GLU A 69 8.80 -5.85 -6.30
C GLU A 69 9.44 -6.02 -7.69
N GLN A 70 8.61 -6.12 -8.74
CA GLN A 70 9.10 -6.20 -10.11
C GLN A 70 9.81 -4.89 -10.52
N ALA A 71 9.25 -3.72 -10.21
CA ALA A 71 9.89 -2.43 -10.49
C ALA A 71 11.25 -2.31 -9.79
N CYS A 72 11.33 -2.71 -8.52
CA CYS A 72 12.59 -2.76 -7.79
C CYS A 72 13.62 -3.67 -8.47
N ALA A 73 13.21 -4.86 -8.90
CA ALA A 73 14.08 -5.82 -9.59
C ALA A 73 14.57 -5.31 -10.96
N ARG A 74 13.84 -4.42 -11.62
CA ARG A 74 14.28 -3.80 -12.88
C ARG A 74 15.30 -2.70 -12.69
N CYS A 75 15.42 -2.11 -11.51
CA CYS A 75 16.42 -1.11 -11.17
C CYS A 75 17.78 -1.77 -10.88
N SER A 76 18.38 -2.39 -11.89
CA SER A 76 19.61 -3.18 -11.78
C SER A 76 20.86 -2.46 -12.31
N VAL A 77 20.75 -1.20 -12.72
CA VAL A 77 21.90 -0.37 -13.10
C VAL A 77 22.61 0.08 -11.83
N GLU A 78 23.95 0.10 -11.85
CA GLU A 78 24.74 0.65 -10.74
C GLU A 78 24.33 2.09 -10.45
N GLY A 79 24.12 2.40 -9.16
CA GLY A 79 23.65 3.71 -8.70
C GLY A 79 22.16 3.96 -8.96
N SER A 80 21.39 2.94 -9.36
CA SER A 80 19.93 3.06 -9.53
C SER A 80 19.27 3.48 -8.21
N ARG A 81 18.17 4.26 -8.34
CA ARG A 81 17.46 4.81 -7.19
C ARG A 81 15.97 4.52 -7.28
N LEU A 82 15.37 4.32 -6.11
CA LEU A 82 13.95 4.10 -5.94
C LEU A 82 13.35 5.24 -5.12
N TRP A 83 12.21 5.74 -5.56
CA TRP A 83 11.41 6.70 -4.84
C TRP A 83 9.98 6.17 -4.72
N PHE A 84 9.43 6.30 -3.53
CA PHE A 84 8.06 5.92 -3.24
C PHE A 84 7.33 7.11 -2.63
N SER A 85 6.14 7.40 -3.13
CA SER A 85 5.19 8.25 -2.42
C SER A 85 3.96 7.42 -2.07
N CYS A 86 3.35 7.66 -0.93
CA CYS A 86 2.08 7.03 -0.57
C CYS A 86 1.39 7.78 0.56
N ASN A 87 0.07 7.63 0.61
CA ASN A 87 -0.68 7.91 1.80
C ASN A 87 -0.66 6.68 2.72
N PRO A 88 -0.68 6.86 4.04
CA PRO A 88 -0.72 5.74 4.98
C PRO A 88 -1.97 4.88 4.81
N GLU A 89 -1.79 3.57 4.95
CA GLU A 89 -2.84 2.57 5.07
C GLU A 89 -2.91 2.02 6.50
N GLY A 90 -3.36 0.80 6.68
CA GLY A 90 -3.36 0.15 8.00
C GLY A 90 -1.95 -0.27 8.45
N PRO A 91 -1.72 -0.44 9.77
CA PRO A 91 -0.42 -0.82 10.32
C PRO A 91 0.03 -2.24 9.90
N GLY A 92 -0.90 -3.10 9.51
CA GLY A 92 -0.63 -4.43 8.94
C GLY A 92 -0.32 -4.42 7.44
N HIS A 93 -0.33 -3.26 6.79
CA HIS A 93 -0.10 -3.18 5.35
C HIS A 93 1.34 -3.58 5.00
N TRP A 94 1.51 -4.41 3.97
CA TRP A 94 2.81 -4.96 3.56
C TRP A 94 3.88 -3.88 3.31
N PHE A 95 3.49 -2.75 2.67
CA PHE A 95 4.42 -1.67 2.36
C PHE A 95 4.96 -1.00 3.63
N TYR A 96 4.10 -0.80 4.64
CA TYR A 96 4.52 -0.28 5.94
C TYR A 96 5.52 -1.21 6.62
N GLN A 97 5.18 -2.50 6.71
CA GLN A 97 6.01 -3.49 7.39
C GLN A 97 7.36 -3.72 6.70
N GLU A 98 7.37 -3.74 5.36
CA GLU A 98 8.56 -4.11 4.60
C GLU A 98 9.43 -2.90 4.20
N TRP A 99 8.85 -1.71 4.04
CA TRP A 99 9.59 -0.53 3.59
C TRP A 99 9.71 0.53 4.67
N VAL A 100 8.61 0.93 5.30
CA VAL A 100 8.63 2.03 6.27
C VAL A 100 9.30 1.61 7.56
N GLN A 101 8.87 0.50 8.17
CA GLN A 101 9.45 0.02 9.43
C GLN A 101 10.89 -0.47 9.27
N LYS A 102 11.25 -0.99 8.09
CA LYS A 102 12.59 -1.49 7.79
C LYS A 102 13.44 -0.50 6.98
N ALA A 103 13.12 0.79 7.00
CA ALA A 103 13.82 1.78 6.19
C ALA A 103 15.33 1.80 6.48
N GLY A 104 15.73 1.70 7.74
CA GLY A 104 17.15 1.63 8.12
C GLY A 104 17.85 0.38 7.59
N GLU A 105 17.22 -0.78 7.65
CA GLU A 105 17.77 -2.05 7.13
C GLU A 105 17.91 -2.00 5.60
N ARG A 106 17.03 -1.28 4.92
CA ARG A 106 17.02 -1.13 3.46
C ARG A 106 17.89 0.03 2.95
N ASN A 107 18.62 0.71 3.84
CA ASN A 107 19.37 1.93 3.51
C ASN A 107 18.47 2.98 2.79
N ALA A 108 17.26 3.13 3.26
CA ALA A 108 16.26 4.04 2.72
C ALA A 108 16.03 5.24 3.64
N LEU A 109 15.89 6.42 3.05
CA LEU A 109 15.44 7.61 3.76
C LEU A 109 13.91 7.59 3.82
N TYR A 110 13.35 7.57 5.02
CA TYR A 110 11.93 7.76 5.25
C TYR A 110 11.64 9.20 5.65
N LEU A 111 10.78 9.85 4.90
CA LEU A 111 10.29 11.19 5.16
C LEU A 111 8.79 11.11 5.47
N HIS A 112 8.41 11.61 6.63
CA HIS A 112 7.02 11.71 7.04
C HIS A 112 6.56 13.17 6.91
N PHE A 113 5.44 13.36 6.25
CA PHE A 113 4.81 14.66 6.05
C PHE A 113 3.39 14.65 6.60
N THR A 114 3.01 15.77 7.18
CA THR A 114 1.66 16.06 7.65
C THR A 114 1.04 17.16 6.80
N MET A 115 -0.22 17.44 7.02
CA MET A 115 -0.88 18.60 6.38
C MET A 115 -0.14 19.92 6.69
N GLU A 116 0.48 20.05 7.87
CA GLU A 116 1.15 21.28 8.28
C GLU A 116 2.43 21.55 7.47
N ASP A 117 3.06 20.50 6.96
CA ASP A 117 4.27 20.60 6.14
C ASP A 117 3.99 21.06 4.71
N ASN A 118 2.71 21.19 4.30
CA ASN A 118 2.34 21.63 2.97
C ASN A 118 2.21 23.16 2.89
N PRO A 119 3.20 23.88 2.34
CA PRO A 119 3.16 25.35 2.26
C PRO A 119 2.10 25.87 1.27
N GLY A 120 1.60 25.02 0.37
CA GLY A 120 0.57 25.39 -0.60
C GLY A 120 -0.85 25.47 -0.02
N LEU A 121 -1.05 25.00 1.22
CA LEU A 121 -2.37 25.07 1.87
C LEU A 121 -2.53 26.37 2.66
N SER A 122 -3.57 27.14 2.33
CA SER A 122 -3.91 28.32 3.11
C SER A 122 -4.40 27.95 4.52
N PRO A 123 -4.29 28.86 5.52
CA PRO A 123 -4.79 28.62 6.87
C PRO A 123 -6.28 28.24 6.90
N GLN A 124 -7.11 28.82 6.02
CA GLN A 124 -8.53 28.51 5.93
C GLN A 124 -8.77 27.08 5.45
N VAL A 125 -7.96 26.59 4.49
CA VAL A 125 -8.08 25.20 4.00
C VAL A 125 -7.62 24.22 5.08
N ARG A 126 -6.56 24.51 5.81
CA ARG A 126 -6.10 23.67 6.95
C ARG A 126 -7.16 23.58 8.03
N GLU A 127 -7.77 24.71 8.41
CA GLU A 127 -8.84 24.72 9.42
C GLU A 127 -10.07 23.95 8.97
N ARG A 128 -10.45 24.10 7.70
CA ARG A 128 -11.52 23.29 7.11
C ARG A 128 -11.24 21.78 7.20
N TYR A 129 -10.01 21.34 6.92
CA TYR A 129 -9.66 19.94 7.00
C TYR A 129 -9.64 19.41 8.44
N ARG A 130 -9.19 20.21 9.42
CA ARG A 130 -9.24 19.86 10.83
C ARG A 130 -10.68 19.66 11.34
N THR A 131 -11.62 20.47 10.85
CA THR A 131 -13.02 20.36 11.24
C THR A 131 -13.80 19.32 10.45
N MET A 132 -13.45 19.11 9.17
CA MET A 132 -14.14 18.17 8.29
C MET A 132 -13.78 16.72 8.56
N PHE A 133 -12.50 16.45 8.82
CA PHE A 133 -12.01 15.10 9.00
C PHE A 133 -11.93 14.73 10.48
N GLN A 134 -12.36 13.51 10.81
CA GLN A 134 -12.36 12.98 12.18
C GLN A 134 -11.86 11.53 12.20
N GLY A 135 -11.53 11.03 13.39
CA GLY A 135 -11.15 9.64 13.60
C GLY A 135 -9.98 9.19 12.74
N THR A 136 -10.09 8.02 12.15
CA THR A 136 -9.03 7.40 11.32
C THR A 136 -8.70 8.21 10.09
N PHE A 137 -9.70 8.85 9.47
CA PHE A 137 -9.46 9.67 8.28
C PHE A 137 -8.56 10.87 8.59
N TYR A 138 -8.80 11.55 9.72
CA TYR A 138 -7.93 12.61 10.20
C TYR A 138 -6.50 12.11 10.47
N ARG A 139 -6.38 10.98 11.16
CA ARG A 139 -5.08 10.38 11.46
C ARG A 139 -4.29 10.02 10.20
N ARG A 140 -4.95 9.42 9.20
CA ARG A 140 -4.29 9.01 7.95
C ARG A 140 -3.93 10.19 7.04
N PHE A 141 -4.87 11.09 6.77
CA PHE A 141 -4.74 12.09 5.72
C PHE A 141 -4.30 13.48 6.22
N VAL A 142 -4.47 13.75 7.52
CA VAL A 142 -4.01 15.01 8.12
C VAL A 142 -2.70 14.83 8.88
N LEU A 143 -2.60 13.76 9.68
CA LEU A 143 -1.40 13.48 10.48
C LEU A 143 -0.42 12.52 9.79
N GLY A 144 -0.78 11.87 8.69
CA GLY A 144 0.08 10.94 7.98
C GLY A 144 0.38 9.64 8.75
N GLU A 145 -0.52 9.20 9.61
CA GLU A 145 -0.32 8.03 10.47
C GLU A 145 -0.78 6.73 9.82
N TRP A 146 0.04 5.69 9.94
CA TRP A 146 -0.34 4.32 9.59
C TRP A 146 -1.26 3.76 10.67
N THR A 147 -2.55 3.89 10.48
CA THR A 147 -3.57 3.51 11.45
C THR A 147 -4.65 2.65 10.79
N ALA A 148 -5.26 1.78 11.60
CA ALA A 148 -6.34 0.91 11.12
C ALA A 148 -7.49 1.75 10.52
N ALA A 149 -8.09 1.24 9.43
CA ALA A 149 -9.21 1.92 8.78
C ALA A 149 -10.37 2.11 9.75
N ALA A 150 -11.05 3.26 9.67
CA ALA A 150 -12.34 3.44 10.33
C ALA A 150 -13.31 2.42 9.74
N GLY A 151 -13.97 1.65 10.58
CA GLY A 151 -14.90 0.61 10.16
C GLY A 151 -14.45 -0.81 10.48
N LEU A 152 -13.33 -0.98 11.18
CA LEU A 152 -13.09 -2.25 11.86
C LEU A 152 -14.24 -2.46 12.87
N VAL A 153 -15.02 -3.50 12.66
CA VAL A 153 -16.10 -3.88 13.60
C VAL A 153 -15.52 -4.15 14.99
N TYR A 154 -14.27 -4.60 15.03
CA TYR A 154 -13.52 -4.89 16.25
C TYR A 154 -12.22 -4.08 16.27
N ASP A 155 -12.31 -2.75 16.47
CA ASP A 155 -11.17 -1.84 16.54
C ASP A 155 -10.32 -2.04 17.81
N PHE A 156 -10.88 -2.71 18.81
CA PHE A 156 -10.22 -3.11 20.06
C PHE A 156 -9.44 -4.45 19.93
N PHE A 157 -9.52 -5.16 18.80
CA PHE A 157 -8.80 -6.43 18.64
C PHE A 157 -7.29 -6.19 18.73
N ALA A 158 -6.66 -6.83 19.70
CA ALA A 158 -5.25 -6.71 19.99
C ALA A 158 -4.57 -8.08 20.02
N ARG A 159 -3.25 -8.10 19.88
CA ARG A 159 -2.46 -9.33 19.86
C ARG A 159 -2.60 -10.15 21.15
N GLU A 160 -2.85 -9.48 22.24
CA GLU A 160 -3.07 -10.07 23.57
C GLU A 160 -4.36 -10.90 23.64
N MET A 161 -5.27 -10.69 22.69
CA MET A 161 -6.50 -11.52 22.54
C MET A 161 -6.21 -12.83 21.79
N VAL A 162 -5.03 -12.99 21.22
CA VAL A 162 -4.59 -14.25 20.61
C VAL A 162 -3.92 -15.09 21.69
N CYS A 163 -4.65 -16.04 22.22
CA CYS A 163 -4.21 -16.90 23.30
C CYS A 163 -4.73 -18.34 23.11
N GLU A 164 -4.11 -19.28 23.79
CA GLU A 164 -4.64 -20.65 23.87
C GLU A 164 -5.96 -20.66 24.66
N PRO A 165 -6.94 -21.47 24.26
CA PRO A 165 -8.16 -21.64 25.03
C PRO A 165 -7.85 -22.26 26.41
N PRO A 166 -8.73 -22.05 27.40
CA PRO A 166 -8.57 -22.65 28.72
C PRO A 166 -8.51 -24.19 28.66
N GLU A 167 -7.78 -24.79 29.61
CA GLU A 167 -7.77 -26.25 29.73
C GLU A 167 -9.17 -26.80 30.00
N GLY A 168 -9.41 -28.02 29.50
CA GLY A 168 -10.69 -28.71 29.67
C GLY A 168 -11.60 -28.61 28.45
N ARG A 169 -12.79 -29.21 28.58
CA ARG A 169 -13.75 -29.32 27.47
C ARG A 169 -14.59 -28.05 27.37
N ALA A 170 -14.75 -27.53 26.17
CA ALA A 170 -15.72 -26.46 25.90
C ALA A 170 -17.15 -26.91 26.25
N ALA A 171 -17.93 -26.01 26.82
CA ALA A 171 -19.33 -26.26 27.13
C ALA A 171 -20.21 -26.39 25.87
N GLU A 172 -19.86 -25.59 24.85
CA GLU A 172 -20.60 -25.52 23.59
C GLU A 172 -19.64 -25.31 22.43
N TRP A 173 -20.05 -25.79 21.24
CA TRP A 173 -19.31 -25.62 19.99
C TRP A 173 -20.21 -25.03 18.91
N TYR A 174 -19.67 -24.07 18.15
CA TYR A 174 -20.33 -23.47 17.01
C TYR A 174 -19.37 -23.35 15.83
N ILE A 175 -19.95 -23.38 14.64
CA ILE A 175 -19.23 -23.07 13.40
C ILE A 175 -19.87 -21.82 12.81
N SER A 176 -19.07 -20.77 12.65
CA SER A 176 -19.46 -19.61 11.84
C SER A 176 -19.05 -19.85 10.40
N CYS A 177 -19.85 -19.40 9.45
CA CYS A 177 -19.55 -19.50 8.03
C CYS A 177 -19.96 -18.22 7.32
N ASP A 178 -18.98 -17.56 6.70
CA ASP A 178 -19.20 -16.51 5.70
C ASP A 178 -18.82 -17.09 4.33
N TYR A 179 -19.85 -17.45 3.55
CA TYR A 179 -19.66 -18.10 2.26
C TYR A 179 -19.60 -17.08 1.13
N GLY A 180 -18.45 -16.98 0.47
CA GLY A 180 -18.24 -16.17 -0.72
C GLY A 180 -18.03 -17.00 -1.98
N THR A 181 -18.67 -16.61 -3.07
CA THR A 181 -18.42 -17.20 -4.41
C THR A 181 -17.30 -16.46 -5.15
N VAL A 182 -17.33 -15.15 -5.10
CA VAL A 182 -16.33 -14.24 -5.68
C VAL A 182 -15.39 -13.71 -4.58
N ASN A 183 -15.93 -13.43 -3.40
CA ASN A 183 -15.17 -13.07 -2.21
C ASN A 183 -14.68 -14.33 -1.49
N PRO A 184 -13.67 -14.22 -0.63
CA PRO A 184 -13.20 -15.33 0.18
C PRO A 184 -14.31 -15.97 1.00
N THR A 185 -14.21 -17.29 1.24
CA THR A 185 -15.01 -17.99 2.23
C THR A 185 -14.21 -18.09 3.51
N SER A 186 -14.82 -17.73 4.63
CA SER A 186 -14.25 -17.89 5.96
C SER A 186 -15.16 -18.71 6.83
N MET A 187 -14.58 -19.70 7.52
CA MET A 187 -15.28 -20.49 8.54
C MET A 187 -14.45 -20.47 9.82
N GLY A 188 -15.11 -20.38 10.96
CA GLY A 188 -14.45 -20.40 12.26
C GLY A 188 -15.09 -21.45 13.17
N LEU A 189 -14.27 -22.30 13.78
CA LEU A 189 -14.70 -23.18 14.87
C LEU A 189 -14.57 -22.46 16.20
N TRP A 190 -15.66 -22.35 16.93
CA TRP A 190 -15.75 -21.63 18.19
C TRP A 190 -16.13 -22.56 19.32
N GLY A 191 -15.41 -22.46 20.43
CA GLY A 191 -15.74 -23.13 21.68
C GLY A 191 -16.03 -22.12 22.80
N ARG A 192 -16.97 -22.46 23.70
CA ARG A 192 -17.28 -21.63 24.88
C ARG A 192 -16.69 -22.26 26.12
N TRP A 193 -15.87 -21.47 26.84
CA TRP A 193 -15.38 -21.78 28.19
C TRP A 193 -15.84 -20.70 29.17
N GLY A 194 -16.70 -21.07 30.11
CA GLY A 194 -17.37 -20.08 30.97
C GLY A 194 -18.23 -19.11 30.17
N GLU A 195 -17.96 -17.82 30.31
CA GLU A 195 -18.65 -16.74 29.58
C GLU A 195 -17.90 -16.29 28.31
N ALA A 196 -16.72 -16.83 28.04
CA ALA A 196 -15.89 -16.41 26.91
C ALA A 196 -15.95 -17.40 25.74
N TRP A 197 -15.90 -16.84 24.53
CA TRP A 197 -15.82 -17.56 23.27
C TRP A 197 -14.42 -17.50 22.69
N TYR A 198 -13.89 -18.64 22.27
CA TYR A 198 -12.58 -18.78 21.63
C TYR A 198 -12.73 -19.33 20.23
N ARG A 199 -12.16 -18.66 19.25
CA ARG A 199 -12.01 -19.22 17.91
C ARG A 199 -10.78 -20.12 17.90
N VAL A 200 -10.96 -21.42 17.86
CA VAL A 200 -9.89 -22.40 17.98
C VAL A 200 -9.34 -22.89 16.65
N GLU A 201 -10.15 -22.81 15.58
CA GLU A 201 -9.73 -23.12 14.22
C GLU A 201 -10.34 -22.15 13.23
N GLU A 202 -9.65 -21.94 12.12
CA GLU A 202 -10.09 -21.14 10.99
C GLU A 202 -9.85 -21.89 9.69
N PHE A 203 -10.88 -21.93 8.85
CA PHE A 203 -10.76 -22.25 7.43
C PHE A 203 -10.96 -20.99 6.63
N TYR A 204 -9.97 -20.64 5.79
CA TYR A 204 -10.02 -19.49 4.90
C TYR A 204 -9.68 -19.92 3.49
N TYR A 205 -10.54 -19.62 2.52
CA TYR A 205 -10.34 -19.95 1.13
C TYR A 205 -10.62 -18.75 0.24
N ASP A 206 -9.58 -18.29 -0.48
CA ASP A 206 -9.69 -17.23 -1.47
C ASP A 206 -9.51 -17.81 -2.88
N SER A 207 -10.62 -17.96 -3.61
CA SER A 207 -10.62 -18.52 -4.97
C SER A 207 -9.78 -17.72 -5.97
N ARG A 208 -9.57 -16.42 -5.73
CA ARG A 208 -8.75 -15.56 -6.59
C ARG A 208 -7.25 -15.85 -6.42
N ARG A 209 -6.83 -16.20 -5.21
CA ARG A 209 -5.43 -16.54 -4.91
C ARG A 209 -5.09 -17.97 -5.26
N GLU A 210 -6.03 -18.88 -5.10
CA GLU A 210 -5.80 -20.32 -5.29
C GLU A 210 -6.12 -20.81 -6.70
N GLY A 211 -6.64 -19.94 -7.58
CA GLY A 211 -6.86 -20.22 -9.00
C GLY A 211 -7.90 -21.31 -9.29
N ARG A 212 -8.72 -21.70 -8.32
CA ARG A 212 -9.81 -22.68 -8.47
C ARG A 212 -11.13 -22.04 -8.08
N GLN A 213 -12.11 -22.13 -8.98
CA GLN A 213 -13.50 -21.89 -8.61
C GLN A 213 -14.03 -23.08 -7.80
N LYS A 214 -14.86 -22.78 -6.81
CA LYS A 214 -15.61 -23.81 -6.05
C LYS A 214 -16.71 -24.41 -6.88
#